data_451e754ca89c67c3e009b32fcbe3aeb2
#
_entry.id   451e754ca89c67c3e009b32fcbe3aeb2
#
_cell.length_a   1.000
_cell.length_b   1.000
_cell.length_c   1.000
_cell.angle_alpha   90.00
_cell.angle_beta   90.00
_cell.angle_gamma   90.00
#
_symmetry.space_group_name_H-M   'P 1'
#
loop_
_entity.id
_entity.type
_entity.pdbx_description
1 polymer ?
#
loop_
_entity_poly.entity_id
_entity_poly.type
_entity_poly.pdbx_seq_one_letter_code
_entity_poly.pdbx_strand_id
1 'polypeptide(L)'
;MADRPDWDAVAAEALEVFRAYLRIDTSNPPGQEAPAARFLGGLLEAEGIACEYIETAPGREAVVARLRGDGSAGALMLANHTDVVPVDAPFWTVPPFGGVMRDGRVYGRVAVDMK
;
A
#
# COMPACT_ATOMS: atom_id res chain seq x y z
N MET A 1 -0.67 16.55 -26.90
CA MET A 1 -0.14 16.97 -25.58
C MET A 1 -0.97 16.22 -24.56
N ALA A 2 -0.35 15.43 -23.74
CA ALA A 2 -1.11 14.76 -22.65
C ALA A 2 -1.66 15.83 -21.74
N ASP A 3 -2.98 15.73 -21.42
CA ASP A 3 -3.59 16.59 -20.42
C ASP A 3 -2.84 16.49 -19.10
N ARG A 4 -2.65 17.63 -18.45
CA ARG A 4 -2.05 17.63 -17.10
C ARG A 4 -2.99 16.87 -16.15
N PRO A 5 -2.45 15.97 -15.31
CA PRO A 5 -3.27 15.32 -14.29
C PRO A 5 -3.96 16.35 -13.38
N ASP A 6 -5.19 16.07 -13.03
CA ASP A 6 -5.85 16.76 -11.92
C ASP A 6 -5.24 16.30 -10.59
N TRP A 7 -4.27 17.06 -10.11
CA TRP A 7 -3.51 16.69 -8.90
C TRP A 7 -4.35 16.67 -7.64
N ASP A 8 -5.46 17.41 -7.59
CA ASP A 8 -6.38 17.39 -6.43
C ASP A 8 -7.16 16.08 -6.42
N ALA A 9 -7.62 15.63 -7.58
CA ALA A 9 -8.26 14.31 -7.71
C ALA A 9 -7.28 13.17 -7.40
N VAL A 10 -6.06 13.24 -7.93
CA VAL A 10 -5.00 12.24 -7.64
C VAL A 10 -4.67 12.18 -6.14
N ALA A 11 -4.56 13.33 -5.48
CA ALA A 11 -4.28 13.38 -4.05
C ALA A 11 -5.44 12.81 -3.22
N ALA A 12 -6.69 13.08 -3.60
CA ALA A 12 -7.86 12.53 -2.92
C ALA A 12 -7.92 11.01 -3.07
N GLU A 13 -7.70 10.48 -4.27
CA GLU A 13 -7.64 9.03 -4.52
C GLU A 13 -6.50 8.36 -3.74
N ALA A 14 -5.30 8.93 -3.80
CA ALA A 14 -4.14 8.41 -3.07
C ALA A 14 -4.39 8.35 -1.56
N LEU A 15 -5.07 9.36 -1.00
CA LEU A 15 -5.44 9.39 0.41
C LEU A 15 -6.38 8.24 0.77
N GLU A 16 -7.41 7.99 -0.01
CA GLU A 16 -8.36 6.91 0.25
C GLU A 16 -7.73 5.52 0.06
N VAL A 17 -6.90 5.33 -0.96
CA VAL A 17 -6.11 4.10 -1.14
C VAL A 17 -5.19 3.86 0.05
N PHE A 18 -4.48 4.89 0.49
CA PHE A 18 -3.58 4.79 1.64
C PHE A 18 -4.32 4.42 2.93
N ARG A 19 -5.45 5.06 3.20
CA ARG A 19 -6.29 4.75 4.35
C ARG A 19 -6.84 3.33 4.30
N ALA A 20 -7.27 2.86 3.14
CA ALA A 20 -7.73 1.48 2.94
C ALA A 20 -6.58 0.48 3.18
N TYR A 21 -5.38 0.79 2.69
CA TYR A 21 -4.20 -0.03 2.89
C TYR A 21 -3.80 -0.11 4.37
N LEU A 22 -3.89 0.99 5.12
CA LEU A 22 -3.61 1.01 6.56
C LEU A 22 -4.58 0.14 7.38
N ARG A 23 -5.80 -0.10 6.87
CA ARG A 23 -6.79 -0.96 7.54
C ARG A 23 -6.49 -2.45 7.43
N ILE A 24 -5.58 -2.85 6.57
CA ILE A 24 -5.17 -4.24 6.44
C ILE A 24 -4.10 -4.54 7.48
N ASP A 25 -4.42 -5.40 8.44
CA ASP A 25 -3.47 -5.84 9.47
C ASP A 25 -2.51 -6.86 8.88
N THR A 26 -1.25 -6.48 8.79
CA THR A 26 -0.15 -7.33 8.33
C THR A 26 0.92 -7.50 9.40
N SER A 27 0.49 -7.59 10.65
CA SER A 27 1.39 -7.73 11.80
C SER A 27 2.30 -8.95 11.67
N ASN A 28 3.58 -8.73 11.92
CA ASN A 28 4.60 -9.75 11.90
C ASN A 28 5.34 -9.75 13.27
N PRO A 29 5.35 -10.83 14.04
CA PRO A 29 4.68 -12.12 13.80
C PRO A 29 3.13 -12.02 13.81
N PRO A 30 2.38 -12.96 13.13
CA PRO A 30 2.92 -14.09 12.35
C PRO A 30 3.32 -13.73 10.89
N GLY A 31 2.95 -12.56 10.39
CA GLY A 31 3.07 -12.16 9.00
C GLY A 31 1.94 -12.72 8.12
N GLN A 32 1.08 -11.84 7.64
CA GLN A 32 -0.08 -12.15 6.81
C GLN A 32 -0.22 -11.06 5.74
N GLU A 33 0.78 -10.99 4.86
CA GLU A 33 0.88 -9.92 3.87
C GLU A 33 0.01 -10.18 2.63
N ALA A 34 -0.46 -11.41 2.41
CA ALA A 34 -1.26 -11.76 1.24
C ALA A 34 -2.46 -10.83 1.00
N PRO A 35 -3.29 -10.47 2.00
CA PRO A 35 -4.39 -9.53 1.78
C PRO A 35 -3.92 -8.15 1.29
N ALA A 36 -2.78 -7.66 1.79
CA ALA A 36 -2.21 -6.38 1.37
C ALA A 36 -1.66 -6.45 -0.07
N ALA A 37 -0.94 -7.51 -0.41
CA ALA A 37 -0.44 -7.75 -1.76
C ALA A 37 -1.61 -7.84 -2.76
N ARG A 38 -2.69 -8.54 -2.41
CA ARG A 38 -3.89 -8.67 -3.26
C ARG A 38 -4.65 -7.36 -3.39
N PHE A 39 -4.74 -6.57 -2.33
CA PHE A 39 -5.34 -5.24 -2.38
C PHE A 39 -4.59 -4.32 -3.36
N LEU A 40 -3.27 -4.22 -3.22
CA LEU A 40 -2.44 -3.38 -4.08
C LEU A 40 -2.43 -3.88 -5.52
N GLY A 41 -2.28 -5.19 -5.71
CA GLY A 41 -2.30 -5.80 -7.03
C GLY A 41 -3.64 -5.59 -7.73
N GLY A 42 -4.76 -5.72 -7.02
CA GLY A 42 -6.09 -5.47 -7.57
C GLY A 42 -6.29 -4.06 -8.10
N LEU A 43 -5.71 -3.04 -7.43
CA LEU A 43 -5.72 -1.68 -7.93
C LEU A 43 -4.96 -1.54 -9.25
N LEU A 44 -3.78 -2.15 -9.34
CA LEU A 44 -2.95 -2.13 -10.54
C LEU A 44 -3.60 -2.91 -11.69
N GLU A 45 -4.16 -4.07 -11.40
CA GLU A 45 -4.85 -4.91 -12.38
C GLU A 45 -6.10 -4.22 -12.95
N ALA A 46 -6.80 -3.42 -12.13
CA ALA A 46 -7.93 -2.61 -12.60
C ALA A 46 -7.52 -1.56 -13.64
N GLU A 47 -6.27 -1.11 -13.60
CA GLU A 47 -5.68 -0.21 -14.59
C GLU A 47 -4.99 -0.97 -15.75
N GLY A 48 -5.17 -2.28 -15.84
CA GLY A 48 -4.60 -3.12 -16.90
C GLY A 48 -3.11 -3.44 -16.71
N ILE A 49 -2.56 -3.23 -15.52
CA ILE A 49 -1.17 -3.54 -15.18
C ILE A 49 -1.12 -4.95 -14.61
N ALA A 50 -0.50 -5.89 -15.33
CA ALA A 50 -0.37 -7.26 -14.87
C ALA A 50 0.51 -7.36 -13.62
N CYS A 51 0.04 -8.14 -12.64
CA CYS A 51 0.74 -8.39 -11.40
C CYS A 51 1.21 -9.84 -11.28
N GLU A 52 2.37 -10.02 -10.70
CA GLU A 52 2.90 -11.29 -10.26
C GLU A 52 2.85 -11.34 -8.73
N TYR A 53 2.32 -12.43 -8.18
CA TYR A 53 2.26 -12.66 -6.75
C TYR A 53 3.22 -13.78 -6.38
N ILE A 54 4.11 -13.47 -5.44
CA ILE A 54 5.16 -14.39 -5.02
C ILE A 54 4.90 -14.77 -3.57
N GLU A 55 4.47 -16.01 -3.36
CA GLU A 55 4.31 -16.56 -2.02
C GLU A 55 5.69 -16.99 -1.48
N THR A 56 6.10 -16.40 -0.38
CA THR A 56 7.38 -16.71 0.29
C THR A 56 7.20 -17.67 1.45
N ALA A 57 6.01 -17.73 2.04
CA ALA A 57 5.55 -18.66 3.05
C ALA A 57 4.01 -18.62 3.10
N PRO A 58 3.33 -19.58 3.72
CA PRO A 58 1.86 -19.58 3.81
C PRO A 58 1.32 -18.26 4.36
N GLY A 59 0.46 -17.57 3.57
CA GLY A 59 -0.13 -16.27 3.91
C GLY A 59 0.79 -15.06 3.73
N ARG A 60 2.03 -15.28 3.29
CA ARG A 60 3.03 -14.23 3.06
C ARG A 60 3.29 -14.08 1.56
N GLU A 61 2.68 -13.09 0.94
CA GLU A 61 2.85 -12.81 -0.48
C GLU A 61 3.49 -11.43 -0.71
N ALA A 62 4.35 -11.36 -1.70
CA ALA A 62 4.76 -10.11 -2.34
C ALA A 62 3.99 -9.91 -3.63
N VAL A 63 3.79 -8.67 -4.05
CA VAL A 63 3.27 -8.32 -5.37
C VAL A 63 4.33 -7.58 -6.15
N VAL A 64 4.51 -7.96 -7.40
CA VAL A 64 5.41 -7.30 -8.36
C VAL A 64 4.60 -6.91 -9.58
N ALA A 65 4.71 -5.66 -9.98
CA ALA A 65 4.07 -5.16 -11.18
C ALA A 65 5.09 -4.35 -12.02
N ARG A 66 4.90 -4.33 -13.32
CA ARG A 66 5.77 -3.58 -14.21
C ARG A 66 4.94 -2.74 -15.18
N LEU A 67 5.05 -1.42 -15.02
CA LEU A 67 4.57 -0.48 -16.02
C LEU A 67 5.70 -0.28 -17.06
N ARG A 68 5.44 -0.64 -18.30
CA ARG A 68 6.44 -0.50 -19.38
C ARG A 68 6.46 0.91 -19.88
N GLY A 69 7.66 1.48 -19.93
CA GLY A 69 7.93 2.73 -20.64
C GLY A 69 8.26 2.50 -22.11
N ASP A 70 8.69 3.56 -22.78
CA ASP A 70 9.09 3.54 -24.19
C ASP A 70 10.54 3.06 -24.42
N GLY A 71 11.28 2.80 -23.35
CA GLY A 71 12.67 2.34 -23.38
C GLY A 71 13.72 3.45 -23.58
N SER A 72 13.30 4.71 -23.58
CA SER A 72 14.23 5.86 -23.75
C SER A 72 15.11 6.13 -22.52
N ALA A 73 14.75 5.59 -21.36
CA ALA A 73 15.48 5.73 -20.11
C ALA A 73 15.63 4.39 -19.39
N GLY A 74 16.48 4.34 -18.38
CA GLY A 74 16.62 3.17 -17.52
C GLY A 74 15.38 2.90 -16.68
N ALA A 75 15.27 1.69 -16.14
CA ALA A 75 14.17 1.31 -15.26
C ALA A 75 14.31 1.98 -13.88
N LEU A 76 13.16 2.41 -13.32
CA LEU A 76 13.02 2.82 -11.94
C LEU A 76 12.27 1.71 -11.18
N MET A 77 12.81 1.27 -10.07
CA MET A 77 12.13 0.36 -9.15
C MET A 77 11.67 1.14 -7.91
N LEU A 78 10.38 1.06 -7.61
CA LEU A 78 9.79 1.50 -6.37
C LEU A 78 9.52 0.25 -5.53
N ALA A 79 10.06 0.21 -4.32
CA ALA A 79 9.91 -0.94 -3.45
C ALA A 79 9.60 -0.50 -2.02
N ASN A 80 8.70 -1.22 -1.37
CA ASN A 80 8.39 -1.07 0.04
C ASN A 80 8.11 -2.44 0.66
N HIS A 81 8.17 -2.52 1.99
CA HIS A 81 7.67 -3.69 2.70
C HIS A 81 6.23 -3.47 3.19
N THR A 82 5.47 -4.55 3.29
CA THR A 82 4.04 -4.50 3.66
C THR A 82 3.76 -4.98 5.07
N ASP A 83 4.67 -5.76 5.66
CA ASP A 83 4.54 -6.21 7.03
C ASP A 83 4.75 -5.06 8.03
N VAL A 84 4.15 -5.20 9.17
CA VAL A 84 4.18 -4.20 10.25
C VAL A 84 4.53 -4.88 11.56
N VAL A 85 5.21 -4.16 12.46
CA VAL A 85 5.41 -4.64 13.83
C VAL A 85 4.07 -4.61 14.58
N PRO A 86 3.86 -5.52 15.57
CA PRO A 86 2.65 -5.55 16.38
C PRO A 86 2.37 -4.22 17.07
N VAL A 87 1.12 -4.00 17.41
CA VAL A 87 0.68 -2.82 18.15
C VAL A 87 0.59 -3.14 19.65
N ASP A 88 0.89 -2.15 20.46
CA ASP A 88 0.53 -2.14 21.87
C ASP A 88 -0.67 -1.21 22.05
N ALA A 89 -1.86 -1.79 22.00
CA ALA A 89 -3.12 -1.07 21.92
C ALA A 89 -3.33 -0.01 23.02
N PRO A 90 -2.92 -0.21 24.28
CA PRO A 90 -3.07 0.80 25.32
C PRO A 90 -2.37 2.13 25.05
N PHE A 91 -1.36 2.15 24.20
CA PHE A 91 -0.64 3.38 23.84
C PHE A 91 -1.22 4.11 22.61
N TRP A 92 -2.30 3.59 22.04
CA TRP A 92 -2.95 4.20 20.87
C TRP A 92 -4.18 5.01 21.27
N THR A 93 -4.27 6.23 20.77
CA THR A 93 -5.43 7.12 20.99
C THR A 93 -6.51 7.00 19.92
N VAL A 94 -6.23 6.23 18.86
CA VAL A 94 -7.13 5.88 17.76
C VAL A 94 -6.91 4.41 17.40
N PRO A 95 -7.86 3.74 16.71
CA PRO A 95 -7.63 2.37 16.24
C PRO A 95 -6.38 2.28 15.36
N PRO A 96 -5.38 1.43 15.71
CA PRO A 96 -4.10 1.35 14.98
C PRO A 96 -4.24 0.97 13.50
N PHE A 97 -5.26 0.17 13.17
CA PHE A 97 -5.61 -0.23 11.81
C PHE A 97 -6.90 0.45 11.33
N GLY A 98 -7.19 1.65 11.81
CA GLY A 98 -8.39 2.39 11.44
C GLY A 98 -8.23 3.25 10.20
N GLY A 99 -7.00 3.59 9.81
CA GLY A 99 -6.77 4.59 8.76
C GLY A 99 -7.47 5.91 9.08
N VAL A 100 -7.48 6.30 10.36
CA VAL A 100 -8.22 7.46 10.84
C VAL A 100 -7.59 8.74 10.33
N MET A 101 -8.40 9.64 9.77
CA MET A 101 -7.98 11.00 9.47
C MET A 101 -8.54 11.96 10.51
N ARG A 102 -7.66 12.74 11.14
CA ARG A 102 -8.02 13.75 12.14
C ARG A 102 -7.01 14.87 12.11
N ASP A 103 -7.48 16.12 12.15
CA ASP A 103 -6.65 17.33 12.17
C ASP A 103 -5.63 17.38 11.01
N GLY A 104 -6.04 16.97 9.80
CA GLY A 104 -5.19 16.97 8.63
C GLY A 104 -4.09 15.89 8.62
N ARG A 105 -4.17 14.90 9.51
CA ARG A 105 -3.21 13.80 9.62
C ARG A 105 -3.89 12.45 9.51
N VAL A 106 -3.20 11.49 8.88
CA VAL A 106 -3.62 10.09 8.83
C VAL A 106 -2.88 9.31 9.92
N TYR A 107 -3.65 8.57 10.71
CA TYR A 107 -3.13 7.74 11.79
C TYR A 107 -3.27 6.27 11.41
N GLY A 108 -2.20 5.53 11.58
CA GLY A 108 -2.19 4.09 11.36
C GLY A 108 -0.86 3.46 11.71
N ARG A 109 -0.88 2.18 12.07
CA ARG A 109 0.35 1.42 12.31
C ARG A 109 1.20 1.44 11.04
N VAL A 110 2.46 1.89 11.15
CA VAL A 110 3.45 2.09 10.08
C VAL A 110 3.02 3.00 8.93
N ALA A 111 2.17 3.98 9.23
CA ALA A 111 1.81 5.01 8.25
C ALA A 111 3.02 5.81 7.74
N VAL A 112 4.16 5.75 8.42
CA VAL A 112 5.41 6.41 8.05
C VAL A 112 6.48 5.41 7.62
N ASP A 113 6.57 4.25 8.29
CA ASP A 113 7.57 3.21 8.02
C ASP A 113 6.89 1.82 8.02
N MET A 114 6.53 1.35 6.88
CA MET A 114 6.32 2.13 5.64
C MET A 114 5.27 1.45 4.78
N LYS A 115 4.04 1.86 4.95
CA LYS A 115 2.95 1.45 4.05
C LYS A 115 2.64 2.49 3.00
#